data_a4ec3aa4171db3c0edf04712509ee811
#
_entry.id   a4ec3aa4171db3c0edf04712509ee811
#
_cell.length_a   1.000
_cell.length_b   1.000
_cell.length_c   1.000
_cell.angle_alpha   90.00
_cell.angle_beta   90.00
_cell.angle_gamma   90.00
#
_symmetry.space_group_name_H-M   'P 1'
#
loop_
_entity.id
_entity.type
_entity.pdbx_description
1 polymer ?
#
loop_
_entity_poly.entity_id
_entity_poly.type
_entity_poly.pdbx_seq_one_letter_code
_entity_poly.pdbx_strand_id
1 'polypeptide(L)'
;MVRLPARLTSKLAKARIAQIFNSAPPGPMLHCVDPAEVLHPGSAAPVSREKMHALLQNSAPVVWIGGSEPLLHSGIGHFVRAIAQSGHCVFLETDGVALRRRIHEFQPQPELVLAVRLDSLQSAESALATEGLRAARLSGFFTVIHSRVHEDLDPTQFTTVRPFITEKDVDGWLITAASSKEAVVRRAVEARRLIRSSFWRRFSKYVEEALLSQAPVREFRDAQAFTSEDVHEEAGEEGVRIA
;
A
#
# COMPACT_ATOMS: atom_id res chain seq x y z
N MET A 1 21.26 8.64 0.35
CA MET A 1 21.53 7.50 1.27
C MET A 1 20.19 6.83 1.55
N VAL A 2 20.01 5.55 1.21
CA VAL A 2 18.74 4.86 1.41
C VAL A 2 18.48 4.74 2.92
N ARG A 3 17.45 5.41 3.42
CA ARG A 3 17.02 5.23 4.80
C ARG A 3 16.34 3.87 4.93
N LEU A 4 16.72 3.10 5.93
CA LEU A 4 16.02 1.87 6.28
C LEU A 4 15.23 2.11 7.57
N PRO A 5 13.94 1.73 7.61
CA PRO A 5 13.17 1.87 8.83
C PRO A 5 13.74 0.91 9.89
N ALA A 6 14.49 1.47 10.85
CA ALA A 6 15.21 0.68 11.85
C ALA A 6 14.28 -0.25 12.64
N ARG A 7 13.05 0.18 12.91
CA ARG A 7 12.06 -0.65 13.60
C ARG A 7 11.55 -1.79 12.74
N LEU A 8 11.34 -1.56 11.44
CA LEU A 8 10.96 -2.63 10.51
C LEU A 8 12.05 -3.69 10.42
N THR A 9 13.31 -3.27 10.20
CA THR A 9 14.45 -4.21 10.12
C THR A 9 14.62 -5.01 11.40
N SER A 10 14.49 -4.37 12.57
CA SER A 10 14.55 -5.04 13.87
C SER A 10 13.43 -6.06 14.06
N LYS A 11 12.19 -5.72 13.70
CA LYS A 11 11.04 -6.63 13.81
C LYS A 11 11.16 -7.83 12.87
N LEU A 12 11.53 -7.60 11.62
CA LEU A 12 11.76 -8.67 10.65
C LEU A 12 12.90 -9.60 11.09
N ALA A 13 13.97 -9.04 11.65
CA ALA A 13 15.07 -9.83 12.20
C ALA A 13 14.63 -10.66 13.40
N LYS A 14 13.90 -10.08 14.35
CA LYS A 14 13.35 -10.80 15.51
C LYS A 14 12.40 -11.93 15.09
N ALA A 15 11.49 -11.66 14.15
CA ALA A 15 10.58 -12.68 13.63
C ALA A 15 11.35 -13.83 12.98
N ARG A 16 12.39 -13.51 12.18
CA ARG A 16 13.24 -14.51 11.55
C ARG A 16 14.01 -15.35 12.56
N ILE A 17 14.57 -14.72 13.58
CA ILE A 17 15.28 -15.40 14.67
C ILE A 17 14.34 -16.33 15.42
N ALA A 18 13.14 -15.86 15.79
CA ALA A 18 12.13 -16.67 16.45
C ALA A 18 11.73 -17.91 15.63
N GLN A 19 11.61 -17.77 14.30
CA GLN A 19 11.34 -18.89 13.41
C GLN A 19 12.47 -19.95 13.43
N ILE A 20 13.73 -19.53 13.53
CA ILE A 20 14.87 -20.44 13.55
C ILE A 20 14.94 -21.20 14.89
N PHE A 21 14.68 -20.52 16.01
CA PHE A 21 14.82 -21.12 17.34
C PHE A 21 13.61 -21.92 17.81
N ASN A 22 12.39 -21.58 17.38
CA ASN A 22 11.18 -22.21 17.90
C ASN A 22 10.74 -23.46 17.15
N SER A 23 11.45 -23.90 16.11
CA SER A 23 11.08 -25.04 15.25
C SER A 23 9.61 -25.00 14.75
N ALA A 24 8.93 -23.88 14.93
CA ALA A 24 7.57 -23.68 14.46
C ALA A 24 7.58 -23.36 12.96
N PRO A 25 6.55 -23.76 12.22
CA PRO A 25 6.43 -23.36 10.83
C PRO A 25 6.48 -21.83 10.75
N PRO A 26 7.16 -21.26 9.74
CA PRO A 26 7.30 -19.82 9.62
C PRO A 26 5.93 -19.18 9.49
N GLY A 27 5.55 -18.36 10.46
CA GLY A 27 4.34 -17.54 10.39
C GLY A 27 4.46 -16.46 9.29
N PRO A 28 3.35 -15.91 8.84
CA PRO A 28 3.36 -14.88 7.82
C PRO A 28 4.14 -13.64 8.30
N MET A 29 4.98 -13.10 7.43
CA MET A 29 5.73 -11.87 7.72
C MET A 29 4.88 -10.62 7.48
N LEU A 30 3.89 -10.73 6.59
CA LEU A 30 2.89 -9.71 6.29
C LEU A 30 1.48 -10.26 6.47
N HIS A 31 0.61 -9.38 6.96
CA HIS A 31 -0.84 -9.54 6.93
C HIS A 31 -1.44 -8.46 6.05
N CYS A 32 -2.11 -8.86 4.96
CA CYS A 32 -2.75 -7.93 4.04
C CYS A 32 -4.19 -7.66 4.49
N VAL A 33 -4.60 -6.40 4.44
CA VAL A 33 -5.93 -5.92 4.83
C VAL A 33 -6.45 -5.03 3.73
N ASP A 34 -7.58 -5.41 3.14
CA ASP A 34 -8.30 -4.52 2.22
C ASP A 34 -9.19 -3.58 3.04
N PRO A 35 -9.02 -2.24 2.91
CA PRO A 35 -9.85 -1.28 3.62
C PRO A 35 -11.34 -1.45 3.34
N ALA A 36 -11.73 -1.85 2.13
CA ALA A 36 -13.13 -2.06 1.77
C ALA A 36 -13.80 -3.21 2.54
N GLU A 37 -13.02 -4.18 3.02
CA GLU A 37 -13.56 -5.29 3.82
C GLU A 37 -13.75 -4.92 5.29
N VAL A 38 -13.00 -3.93 5.77
CA VAL A 38 -12.93 -3.55 7.19
C VAL A 38 -13.67 -2.24 7.46
N LEU A 39 -13.52 -1.27 6.57
CA LEU A 39 -14.12 0.06 6.66
C LEU A 39 -15.32 0.14 5.73
N HIS A 40 -16.48 0.57 6.22
CA HIS A 40 -17.63 0.79 5.36
C HIS A 40 -17.43 2.07 4.54
N PRO A 41 -17.62 2.02 3.22
CA PRO A 41 -17.57 3.22 2.38
C PRO A 41 -18.58 4.28 2.87
N GLY A 42 -18.15 5.54 2.93
CA GLY A 42 -19.00 6.65 3.37
C GLY A 42 -19.38 6.69 4.86
N SER A 43 -18.99 5.69 5.64
CA SER A 43 -19.22 5.68 7.08
C SER A 43 -18.00 6.17 7.85
N ALA A 44 -18.20 7.16 8.72
CA ALA A 44 -17.19 7.56 9.71
C ALA A 44 -17.16 6.60 10.93
N ALA A 45 -17.97 5.54 10.92
CA ALA A 45 -18.05 4.61 12.03
C ALA A 45 -16.69 3.90 12.21
N PRO A 46 -16.21 3.81 13.45
CA PRO A 46 -14.97 3.09 13.74
C PRO A 46 -15.15 1.60 13.45
N VAL A 47 -14.04 0.94 13.10
CA VAL A 47 -14.01 -0.52 12.98
C VAL A 47 -14.48 -1.16 14.27
N SER A 48 -15.29 -2.22 14.18
CA SER A 48 -15.77 -2.91 15.38
C SER A 48 -14.59 -3.41 16.22
N ARG A 49 -14.77 -3.44 17.55
CA ARG A 49 -13.72 -3.93 18.47
C ARG A 49 -13.29 -5.35 18.15
N GLU A 50 -14.23 -6.20 17.75
CA GLU A 50 -13.95 -7.60 17.42
C GLU A 50 -13.08 -7.74 16.19
N LYS A 51 -13.39 -7.02 15.09
CA LYS A 51 -12.59 -6.98 13.88
C LYS A 51 -11.19 -6.42 14.16
N MET A 52 -11.11 -5.33 14.93
CA MET A 52 -9.83 -4.75 15.32
C MET A 52 -9.01 -5.71 16.17
N HIS A 53 -9.64 -6.37 17.16
CA HIS A 53 -8.98 -7.34 18.03
C HIS A 53 -8.47 -8.54 17.23
N ALA A 54 -9.28 -9.09 16.33
CA ALA A 54 -8.86 -10.19 15.47
C ALA A 54 -7.65 -9.81 14.58
N LEU A 55 -7.67 -8.59 14.03
CA LEU A 55 -6.56 -8.08 13.24
C LEU A 55 -5.28 -7.90 14.05
N LEU A 56 -5.40 -7.36 15.27
CA LEU A 56 -4.26 -7.09 16.15
C LEU A 56 -3.68 -8.34 16.81
N GLN A 57 -4.43 -9.43 16.87
CA GLN A 57 -3.91 -10.73 17.31
C GLN A 57 -3.07 -11.44 16.25
N ASN A 58 -3.05 -10.93 15.03
CA ASN A 58 -2.21 -11.48 13.99
C ASN A 58 -0.73 -11.32 14.38
N SER A 59 0.01 -12.42 14.31
CA SER A 59 1.43 -12.45 14.70
C SER A 59 2.37 -11.83 13.68
N ALA A 60 1.87 -11.44 12.50
CA ALA A 60 2.69 -10.83 11.46
C ALA A 60 3.25 -9.47 11.91
N PRO A 61 4.57 -9.25 11.80
CA PRO A 61 5.19 -8.00 12.24
C PRO A 61 4.80 -6.79 11.37
N VAL A 62 4.26 -7.04 10.18
CA VAL A 62 3.87 -6.02 9.20
C VAL A 62 2.41 -6.20 8.82
N VAL A 63 1.65 -5.11 8.84
CA VAL A 63 0.30 -5.03 8.26
C VAL A 63 0.38 -4.18 6.99
N TRP A 64 -0.03 -4.76 5.88
CA TRP A 64 -0.16 -4.11 4.59
C TRP A 64 -1.60 -3.74 4.35
N ILE A 65 -1.89 -2.46 4.30
CA ILE A 65 -3.24 -1.93 4.03
C ILE A 65 -3.25 -1.48 2.57
N GLY A 66 -4.03 -2.17 1.75
CA GLY A 66 -4.11 -1.93 0.31
C GLY A 66 -5.14 -2.83 -0.34
N GLY A 67 -5.17 -2.85 -1.65
CA GLY A 67 -6.22 -3.49 -2.45
C GLY A 67 -7.15 -2.43 -3.01
N SER A 68 -8.22 -2.07 -2.32
CA SER A 68 -8.99 -0.83 -2.59
C SER A 68 -8.20 0.40 -2.16
N GLU A 69 -8.53 1.58 -2.74
CA GLU A 69 -7.83 2.83 -2.38
C GLU A 69 -8.17 3.24 -0.93
N PRO A 70 -7.22 3.17 0.01
CA PRO A 70 -7.50 3.41 1.41
C PRO A 70 -7.85 4.87 1.71
N LEU A 71 -7.37 5.81 0.91
CA LEU A 71 -7.64 7.23 1.11
C LEU A 71 -9.07 7.64 0.73
N LEU A 72 -9.89 6.75 0.18
CA LEU A 72 -11.32 6.98 -0.02
C LEU A 72 -12.14 6.75 1.25
N HIS A 73 -11.58 6.07 2.25
CA HIS A 73 -12.28 5.76 3.51
C HIS A 73 -12.03 6.83 4.58
N SER A 74 -13.09 7.43 5.10
CA SER A 74 -13.00 8.53 6.10
C SER A 74 -12.32 8.11 7.40
N GLY A 75 -12.46 6.86 7.83
CA GLY A 75 -11.87 6.32 9.07
C GLY A 75 -10.42 5.86 8.98
N ILE A 76 -9.79 5.95 7.79
CA ILE A 76 -8.47 5.33 7.55
C ILE A 76 -7.38 5.83 8.50
N GLY A 77 -7.34 7.11 8.83
CA GLY A 77 -6.33 7.68 9.72
C GLY A 77 -6.40 7.10 11.14
N HIS A 78 -7.61 6.87 11.68
CA HIS A 78 -7.80 6.21 12.98
C HIS A 78 -7.41 4.73 12.92
N PHE A 79 -7.78 4.05 11.85
CA PHE A 79 -7.47 2.64 11.64
C PHE A 79 -5.96 2.40 11.59
N VAL A 80 -5.23 3.14 10.77
CA VAL A 80 -3.77 3.09 10.67
C VAL A 80 -3.10 3.35 12.02
N ARG A 81 -3.57 4.39 12.74
CA ARG A 81 -3.04 4.75 14.06
C ARG A 81 -3.21 3.63 15.07
N ALA A 82 -4.38 3.00 15.13
CA ALA A 82 -4.65 1.90 16.07
C ALA A 82 -3.72 0.71 15.80
N ILE A 83 -3.51 0.34 14.54
CA ILE A 83 -2.60 -0.76 14.17
C ILE A 83 -1.16 -0.41 14.52
N ALA A 84 -0.70 0.80 14.21
CA ALA A 84 0.66 1.22 14.53
C ALA A 84 0.92 1.26 16.04
N GLN A 85 -0.06 1.73 16.84
CA GLN A 85 0.02 1.77 18.30
C GLN A 85 0.06 0.38 18.95
N SER A 86 -0.52 -0.64 18.30
CA SER A 86 -0.40 -2.03 18.77
C SER A 86 0.98 -2.64 18.53
N GLY A 87 1.87 -1.87 17.90
CA GLY A 87 3.25 -2.26 17.68
C GLY A 87 3.52 -2.91 16.32
N HIS A 88 2.57 -2.95 15.39
CA HIS A 88 2.81 -3.40 14.02
C HIS A 88 3.50 -2.32 13.19
N CYS A 89 4.31 -2.71 12.20
CA CYS A 89 4.69 -1.81 11.13
C CYS A 89 3.57 -1.79 10.09
N VAL A 90 3.08 -0.61 9.76
CA VAL A 90 2.00 -0.42 8.80
C VAL A 90 2.56 0.08 7.49
N PHE A 91 2.25 -0.61 6.40
CA PHE A 91 2.40 -0.10 5.05
C PHE A 91 1.01 0.30 4.55
N LEU A 92 0.83 1.59 4.31
CA LEU A 92 -0.39 2.12 3.71
C LEU A 92 -0.13 2.31 2.21
N GLU A 93 -0.69 1.40 1.41
CA GLU A 93 -0.58 1.45 -0.05
C GLU A 93 -1.68 2.33 -0.61
N THR A 94 -1.31 3.31 -1.42
CA THR A 94 -2.24 4.26 -2.06
C THR A 94 -1.80 4.56 -3.49
N ASP A 95 -2.74 4.93 -4.37
CA ASP A 95 -2.44 5.48 -5.69
C ASP A 95 -1.80 6.87 -5.62
N GLY A 96 -1.85 7.51 -4.45
CA GLY A 96 -1.23 8.80 -4.19
C GLY A 96 -2.04 10.01 -4.67
N VAL A 97 -3.13 9.82 -5.43
CA VAL A 97 -3.92 10.92 -6.00
C VAL A 97 -4.54 11.81 -4.93
N ALA A 98 -5.09 11.22 -3.89
CA ALA A 98 -5.69 11.94 -2.77
C ALA A 98 -4.67 12.30 -1.66
N LEU A 99 -3.45 11.78 -1.72
CA LEU A 99 -2.49 11.83 -0.63
C LEU A 99 -2.15 13.26 -0.20
N ARG A 100 -1.92 14.18 -1.14
CA ARG A 100 -1.62 15.59 -0.83
C ARG A 100 -2.72 16.25 -0.01
N ARG A 101 -3.99 15.93 -0.29
CA ARG A 101 -5.14 16.52 0.41
C ARG A 101 -5.39 15.90 1.77
N ARG A 102 -5.08 14.61 1.93
CA ARG A 102 -5.40 13.83 3.12
C ARG A 102 -4.21 13.52 4.03
N ILE A 103 -3.01 13.98 3.68
CA ILE A 103 -1.81 13.70 4.47
C ILE A 103 -1.90 14.19 5.92
N HIS A 104 -2.67 15.24 6.18
CA HIS A 104 -2.90 15.80 7.52
C HIS A 104 -3.69 14.89 8.47
N GLU A 105 -4.35 13.83 7.95
CA GLU A 105 -5.07 12.85 8.77
C GLU A 105 -4.11 11.85 9.43
N PHE A 106 -2.87 11.81 8.98
CA PHE A 106 -1.85 10.92 9.47
C PHE A 106 -0.79 11.68 10.26
N GLN A 107 -0.12 10.96 11.14
CA GLN A 107 1.06 11.47 11.86
C GLN A 107 2.29 10.69 11.42
N PRO A 108 3.40 11.36 11.08
CA PRO A 108 4.64 10.66 10.77
C PRO A 108 5.14 9.94 12.02
N GLN A 109 5.33 8.65 11.91
CA GLN A 109 5.79 7.78 12.98
C GLN A 109 6.64 6.64 12.40
N PRO A 110 7.58 6.10 13.18
CA PRO A 110 8.51 5.08 12.69
C PRO A 110 7.85 3.77 12.25
N GLU A 111 6.61 3.53 12.68
CA GLU A 111 5.83 2.36 12.33
C GLU A 111 5.02 2.51 11.05
N LEU A 112 4.86 3.74 10.53
CA LEU A 112 4.07 4.02 9.33
C LEU A 112 4.94 4.30 8.13
N VAL A 113 4.73 3.51 7.08
CA VAL A 113 5.34 3.67 5.77
C VAL A 113 4.23 3.93 4.74
N LEU A 114 4.34 5.00 4.00
CA LEU A 114 3.44 5.28 2.87
C LEU A 114 4.01 4.64 1.60
N ALA A 115 3.30 3.67 1.06
CA ALA A 115 3.64 2.99 -0.18
C ALA A 115 2.81 3.57 -1.33
N VAL A 116 3.42 4.41 -2.16
CA VAL A 116 2.73 5.04 -3.28
C VAL A 116 2.87 4.17 -4.52
N ARG A 117 1.74 3.74 -5.08
CA ARG A 117 1.72 3.00 -6.35
C ARG A 117 2.17 3.90 -7.48
N LEU A 118 3.18 3.46 -8.19
CA LEU A 118 3.70 4.19 -9.33
C LEU A 118 4.33 3.21 -10.33
N ASP A 119 3.56 2.81 -11.32
CA ASP A 119 3.98 1.88 -12.36
C ASP A 119 4.58 2.61 -13.57
N SER A 120 4.19 3.88 -13.78
CA SER A 120 4.68 4.74 -14.84
C SER A 120 4.73 6.20 -14.39
N LEU A 121 5.60 7.00 -15.00
CA LEU A 121 5.69 8.46 -14.77
C LEU A 121 4.93 9.29 -15.83
N GLN A 122 4.24 8.66 -16.75
CA GLN A 122 3.73 9.32 -17.97
C GLN A 122 2.24 9.67 -17.92
N SER A 123 1.50 9.24 -16.90
CA SER A 123 0.06 9.52 -16.77
C SER A 123 -0.21 10.79 -15.94
N ALA A 124 -1.40 11.38 -16.13
CA ALA A 124 -1.85 12.49 -15.28
C ALA A 124 -1.96 12.07 -13.79
N GLU A 125 -2.37 10.83 -13.55
CA GLU A 125 -2.43 10.24 -12.20
C GLU A 125 -1.04 10.15 -11.56
N SER A 126 -0.01 9.80 -12.33
CA SER A 126 1.35 9.75 -11.82
C SER A 126 1.88 11.14 -11.43
N ALA A 127 1.40 12.22 -12.08
CA ALA A 127 1.73 13.58 -11.67
C ALA A 127 1.12 13.91 -10.28
N LEU A 128 -0.14 13.55 -10.05
CA LEU A 128 -0.80 13.72 -8.75
C LEU A 128 -0.17 12.84 -7.66
N ALA A 129 0.15 11.60 -7.98
CA ALA A 129 0.86 10.68 -7.09
C ALA A 129 2.24 11.25 -6.69
N THR A 130 2.94 11.86 -7.65
CA THR A 130 4.23 12.54 -7.42
C THR A 130 4.09 13.72 -6.46
N GLU A 131 3.05 14.54 -6.63
CA GLU A 131 2.75 15.64 -5.71
C GLU A 131 2.41 15.12 -4.30
N GLY A 132 1.61 14.06 -4.22
CA GLY A 132 1.27 13.39 -2.97
C GLY A 132 2.52 12.85 -2.25
N LEU A 133 3.40 12.19 -2.99
CA LEU A 133 4.68 11.68 -2.49
C LEU A 133 5.56 12.83 -1.95
N ARG A 134 5.64 13.95 -2.69
CA ARG A 134 6.37 15.13 -2.25
C ARG A 134 5.80 15.70 -0.95
N ALA A 135 4.48 15.83 -0.86
CA ALA A 135 3.82 16.30 0.36
C ALA A 135 4.11 15.39 1.56
N ALA A 136 4.04 14.09 1.38
CA ALA A 136 4.37 13.11 2.41
C ALA A 136 5.81 13.23 2.88
N ARG A 137 6.76 13.37 1.96
CA ARG A 137 8.18 13.58 2.27
C ARG A 137 8.42 14.85 3.07
N LEU A 138 7.85 15.97 2.63
CA LEU A 138 7.97 17.26 3.33
C LEU A 138 7.34 17.23 4.73
N SER A 139 6.32 16.39 4.92
CA SER A 139 5.69 16.16 6.23
C SER A 139 6.45 15.17 7.12
N GLY A 140 7.58 14.63 6.66
CA GLY A 140 8.44 13.76 7.46
C GLY A 140 8.07 12.28 7.45
N PHE A 141 7.14 11.85 6.58
CA PHE A 141 6.80 10.45 6.46
C PHE A 141 7.91 9.63 5.81
N PHE A 142 7.99 8.37 6.20
CA PHE A 142 8.75 7.37 5.50
C PHE A 142 7.97 6.93 4.26
N THR A 143 8.58 7.03 3.09
CA THR A 143 7.90 6.81 1.82
C THR A 143 8.61 5.79 0.95
N VAL A 144 7.84 4.91 0.32
CA VAL A 144 8.34 3.97 -0.68
C VAL A 144 7.49 4.05 -1.94
N ILE A 145 8.07 3.77 -3.08
CA ILE A 145 7.32 3.53 -4.31
C ILE A 145 7.02 2.04 -4.39
N HIS A 146 5.80 1.69 -4.78
CA HIS A 146 5.39 0.33 -5.10
C HIS A 146 5.01 0.25 -6.57
N SER A 147 5.80 -0.46 -7.35
CA SER A 147 5.54 -0.71 -8.77
C SER A 147 5.08 -2.15 -8.98
N ARG A 148 3.98 -2.34 -9.70
CA ARG A 148 3.42 -3.65 -10.00
C ARG A 148 3.65 -4.02 -11.46
N VAL A 149 4.17 -5.21 -11.68
CA VAL A 149 4.40 -5.74 -13.02
C VAL A 149 3.13 -6.41 -13.51
N HIS A 150 2.50 -5.84 -14.53
CA HIS A 150 1.36 -6.38 -15.26
C HIS A 150 1.80 -7.09 -16.56
N GLU A 151 0.89 -7.80 -17.21
CA GLU A 151 1.19 -8.51 -18.45
C GLU A 151 1.60 -7.57 -19.59
N ASP A 152 0.94 -6.42 -19.67
CA ASP A 152 1.13 -5.44 -20.74
C ASP A 152 2.19 -4.39 -20.40
N LEU A 153 2.79 -4.46 -19.19
CA LEU A 153 3.76 -3.47 -18.77
C LEU A 153 5.09 -3.69 -19.48
N ASP A 154 5.57 -2.65 -20.15
CA ASP A 154 6.93 -2.62 -20.69
C ASP A 154 7.94 -2.43 -19.54
N PRO A 155 8.84 -3.41 -19.29
CA PRO A 155 9.87 -3.30 -18.24
C PRO A 155 10.78 -2.09 -18.39
N THR A 156 10.87 -1.50 -19.58
CA THR A 156 11.67 -0.28 -19.81
C THR A 156 11.12 0.91 -19.05
N GLN A 157 9.82 0.94 -18.73
CA GLN A 157 9.21 2.01 -17.94
C GLN A 157 9.83 2.13 -16.56
N PHE A 158 10.27 1.03 -15.97
CA PHE A 158 10.97 1.06 -14.67
C PHE A 158 12.35 1.72 -14.72
N THR A 159 12.96 1.84 -15.90
CA THR A 159 14.22 2.55 -16.04
C THR A 159 14.06 4.05 -15.78
N THR A 160 12.87 4.61 -16.05
CA THR A 160 12.54 6.01 -15.76
C THR A 160 12.23 6.25 -14.28
N VAL A 161 11.63 5.28 -13.59
CA VAL A 161 11.31 5.34 -12.16
C VAL A 161 12.57 5.36 -11.29
N ARG A 162 13.61 4.65 -11.70
CA ARG A 162 14.86 4.57 -10.94
C ARG A 162 15.56 5.91 -10.69
N PRO A 163 15.82 6.78 -11.69
CA PRO A 163 16.40 8.10 -11.45
C PRO A 163 15.45 8.99 -10.65
N PHE A 164 14.14 8.89 -10.87
CA PHE A 164 13.12 9.60 -10.11
C PHE A 164 13.22 9.30 -8.59
N ILE A 165 13.38 8.03 -8.20
CA ILE A 165 13.56 7.64 -6.78
C ILE A 165 14.76 8.34 -6.17
N THR A 166 15.87 8.43 -6.91
CA THR A 166 17.10 9.06 -6.43
C THR A 166 16.94 10.59 -6.35
N GLU A 167 16.32 11.19 -7.35
CA GLU A 167 16.09 12.64 -7.42
C GLU A 167 15.13 13.12 -6.33
N LYS A 168 14.06 12.38 -6.09
CA LYS A 168 13.04 12.72 -5.10
C LYS A 168 13.36 12.22 -3.68
N ASP A 169 14.54 11.61 -3.49
CA ASP A 169 15.01 11.10 -2.20
C ASP A 169 13.99 10.18 -1.51
N VAL A 170 13.37 9.28 -2.28
CA VAL A 170 12.41 8.28 -1.78
C VAL A 170 13.16 7.23 -0.99
N ASP A 171 12.61 6.81 0.15
CA ASP A 171 13.30 5.92 1.09
C ASP A 171 13.42 4.47 0.59
N GLY A 172 12.55 4.05 -0.33
CA GLY A 172 12.59 2.70 -0.87
C GLY A 172 11.81 2.50 -2.16
N TRP A 173 12.04 1.35 -2.77
CA TRP A 173 11.33 0.89 -3.95
C TRP A 173 10.97 -0.58 -3.81
N LEU A 174 9.70 -0.90 -4.03
CA LEU A 174 9.16 -2.25 -4.07
C LEU A 174 8.70 -2.57 -5.49
N ILE A 175 9.00 -3.76 -5.95
CA ILE A 175 8.54 -4.26 -7.25
C ILE A 175 7.93 -5.64 -7.02
N THR A 176 6.65 -5.81 -7.38
CA THR A 176 5.90 -7.06 -7.22
C THR A 176 5.21 -7.46 -8.52
N ALA A 177 4.90 -8.73 -8.66
CA ALA A 177 4.00 -9.20 -9.71
C ALA A 177 2.55 -8.84 -9.36
N ALA A 178 1.77 -8.42 -10.35
CA ALA A 178 0.35 -8.12 -10.18
C ALA A 178 -0.53 -9.39 -10.22
N SER A 179 0.02 -10.50 -10.72
CA SER A 179 -0.68 -11.80 -10.79
C SER A 179 0.29 -12.95 -10.58
N SER A 180 -0.25 -14.12 -10.28
CA SER A 180 0.53 -15.37 -10.11
C SER A 180 0.96 -16.01 -11.44
N LYS A 181 0.66 -15.41 -12.59
CA LYS A 181 1.09 -15.92 -13.88
C LYS A 181 2.61 -15.96 -13.97
N GLU A 182 3.17 -17.10 -14.34
CA GLU A 182 4.62 -17.34 -14.35
C GLU A 182 5.40 -16.28 -15.14
N ALA A 183 4.87 -15.84 -16.28
CA ALA A 183 5.50 -14.81 -17.09
C ALA A 183 5.59 -13.46 -16.36
N VAL A 184 4.56 -13.08 -15.59
CA VAL A 184 4.51 -11.84 -14.82
C VAL A 184 5.48 -11.92 -13.64
N VAL A 185 5.47 -13.03 -12.91
CA VAL A 185 6.38 -13.28 -11.79
C VAL A 185 7.84 -13.23 -12.25
N ARG A 186 8.16 -13.87 -13.38
CA ARG A 186 9.51 -13.85 -13.95
C ARG A 186 9.96 -12.42 -14.30
N ARG A 187 9.11 -11.63 -14.95
CA ARG A 187 9.40 -10.21 -15.23
C ARG A 187 9.61 -9.40 -13.96
N ALA A 188 8.81 -9.63 -12.92
CA ALA A 188 8.98 -8.96 -11.64
C ALA A 188 10.33 -9.30 -10.98
N VAL A 189 10.76 -10.57 -11.05
CA VAL A 189 12.09 -11.00 -10.57
C VAL A 189 13.21 -10.28 -11.32
N GLU A 190 13.09 -10.12 -12.64
CA GLU A 190 14.06 -9.39 -13.46
C GLU A 190 14.07 -7.90 -13.11
N ALA A 191 12.89 -7.26 -13.02
CA ALA A 191 12.75 -5.86 -12.68
C ALA A 191 13.31 -5.52 -11.29
N ARG A 192 13.21 -6.44 -10.32
CA ARG A 192 13.80 -6.26 -8.97
C ARG A 192 15.31 -6.06 -8.98
N ARG A 193 16.01 -6.46 -10.04
CA ARG A 193 17.46 -6.19 -10.20
C ARG A 193 17.76 -4.70 -10.29
N LEU A 194 16.78 -3.88 -10.65
CA LEU A 194 16.90 -2.41 -10.67
C LEU A 194 16.97 -1.82 -9.25
N ILE A 195 16.45 -2.52 -8.24
CA ILE A 195 16.47 -2.10 -6.85
C ILE A 195 17.89 -2.24 -6.30
N ARG A 196 18.52 -1.11 -5.94
CA ARG A 196 19.89 -1.11 -5.40
C ARG A 196 19.98 -1.75 -4.02
N SER A 197 19.02 -1.48 -3.15
CA SER A 197 19.01 -1.97 -1.77
C SER A 197 18.65 -3.46 -1.72
N SER A 198 19.54 -4.27 -1.15
CA SER A 198 19.27 -5.70 -0.93
C SER A 198 18.10 -5.94 0.02
N PHE A 199 17.88 -5.03 0.98
CA PHE A 199 16.74 -5.07 1.88
C PHE A 199 15.43 -4.93 1.11
N TRP A 200 15.26 -3.86 0.32
CA TRP A 200 14.04 -3.59 -0.43
C TRP A 200 13.76 -4.65 -1.50
N ARG A 201 14.82 -5.22 -2.08
CA ARG A 201 14.71 -6.33 -3.03
C ARG A 201 14.13 -7.58 -2.38
N ARG A 202 14.60 -7.95 -1.17
CA ARG A 202 14.05 -9.06 -0.40
C ARG A 202 12.65 -8.77 0.12
N PHE A 203 12.43 -7.56 0.59
CA PHE A 203 11.13 -7.16 1.12
C PHE A 203 10.06 -7.17 0.03
N SER A 204 10.39 -6.75 -1.20
CA SER A 204 9.50 -6.89 -2.37
C SER A 204 9.01 -8.33 -2.57
N LYS A 205 9.89 -9.31 -2.37
CA LYS A 205 9.52 -10.73 -2.47
C LYS A 205 8.51 -11.13 -1.39
N TYR A 206 8.71 -10.71 -0.13
CA TYR A 206 7.76 -11.00 0.94
C TYR A 206 6.40 -10.32 0.70
N VAL A 207 6.40 -9.10 0.19
CA VAL A 207 5.17 -8.40 -0.19
C VAL A 207 4.45 -9.15 -1.31
N GLU A 208 5.15 -9.56 -2.35
CA GLU A 208 4.58 -10.32 -3.46
C GLU A 208 3.98 -11.65 -3.00
N GLU A 209 4.72 -12.43 -2.21
CA GLU A 209 4.24 -13.70 -1.67
C GLU A 209 2.96 -13.51 -0.85
N ALA A 210 2.90 -12.46 -0.02
CA ALA A 210 1.72 -12.16 0.78
C ALA A 210 0.54 -11.70 -0.08
N LEU A 211 0.76 -10.79 -1.02
CA LEU A 211 -0.29 -10.28 -1.90
C LEU A 211 -0.87 -11.39 -2.79
N LEU A 212 -0.03 -12.27 -3.32
CA LEU A 212 -0.48 -13.37 -4.18
C LEU A 212 -1.13 -14.53 -3.41
N SER A 213 -0.73 -14.77 -2.15
CA SER A 213 -1.28 -15.86 -1.33
C SER A 213 -2.58 -15.51 -0.63
N GLN A 214 -2.79 -14.23 -0.29
CA GLN A 214 -3.97 -13.76 0.44
C GLN A 214 -5.04 -13.17 -0.48
N ALA A 215 -4.71 -12.94 -1.76
CA ALA A 215 -5.71 -12.59 -2.74
C ALA A 215 -6.69 -13.79 -2.87
N PRO A 216 -7.98 -13.67 -2.51
CA PRO A 216 -8.96 -14.54 -3.10
C PRO A 216 -8.79 -14.41 -4.61
N VAL A 217 -9.11 -15.45 -5.38
CA VAL A 217 -9.05 -15.45 -6.86
C VAL A 217 -10.04 -14.41 -7.42
N ARG A 218 -9.85 -13.18 -7.02
CA ARG A 218 -10.45 -11.99 -7.61
C ARG A 218 -9.41 -11.51 -8.61
N GLU A 219 -9.68 -11.74 -9.88
CA GLU A 219 -9.14 -10.86 -10.90
C GLU A 219 -9.27 -9.45 -10.33
N PHE A 220 -8.14 -8.78 -10.12
CA PHE A 220 -8.12 -7.38 -9.75
C PHE A 220 -8.88 -6.67 -10.89
N ARG A 221 -10.18 -6.46 -10.69
CA ARG A 221 -10.91 -5.54 -11.53
C ARG A 221 -10.25 -4.21 -11.29
N ASP A 222 -9.61 -3.69 -12.32
CA ASP A 222 -9.23 -2.30 -12.36
C ASP A 222 -10.42 -1.52 -11.82
N ALA A 223 -10.19 -0.80 -10.73
CA ALA A 223 -11.20 0.09 -10.18
C ALA A 223 -11.56 1.01 -11.33
N GLN A 224 -12.73 0.77 -11.93
CA GLN A 224 -13.28 1.70 -12.88
C GLN A 224 -13.27 3.04 -12.18
N ALA A 225 -12.54 3.97 -12.77
CA ALA A 225 -12.56 5.35 -12.35
C ALA A 225 -14.04 5.73 -12.18
N PHE A 226 -14.42 6.07 -10.94
CA PHE A 226 -15.66 6.77 -10.70
C PHE A 226 -15.55 8.07 -11.47
N THR A 227 -16.10 8.09 -12.67
CA THR A 227 -16.23 9.29 -13.45
C THR A 227 -17.22 10.18 -12.71
N SER A 228 -16.91 11.46 -12.63
CA SER A 228 -17.68 12.49 -11.95
C SER A 228 -19.11 12.68 -12.50
N GLU A 229 -19.58 11.82 -13.37
CA GLU A 229 -20.91 11.83 -13.97
C GLU A 229 -21.96 11.10 -13.12
N ASP A 230 -21.56 10.16 -12.26
CA ASP A 230 -22.53 9.40 -11.43
C ASP A 230 -23.06 10.17 -10.21
N VAL A 231 -22.57 11.39 -9.94
CA VAL A 231 -23.00 12.22 -8.80
C VAL A 231 -24.15 13.17 -9.14
N HIS A 232 -24.52 13.31 -10.41
CA HIS A 232 -25.54 14.28 -10.84
C HIS A 232 -26.92 13.68 -11.13
N GLU A 233 -27.09 12.36 -11.13
CA GLU A 233 -28.37 11.74 -11.51
C GLU A 233 -29.32 11.44 -10.33
N GLU A 234 -28.85 11.46 -9.08
CA GLU A 234 -29.73 11.23 -7.91
C GLU A 234 -30.30 12.50 -7.25
N ALA A 235 -30.00 13.69 -7.77
CA ALA A 235 -30.52 14.95 -7.22
C ALA A 235 -31.74 15.52 -7.96
N GLY A 236 -32.34 14.79 -8.91
CA GLY A 236 -33.32 15.31 -9.87
C GLY A 236 -34.78 14.89 -9.72
N GLU A 237 -35.16 13.99 -8.80
CA GLU A 237 -36.54 13.49 -8.74
C GLU A 237 -37.23 13.59 -7.36
N GLU A 238 -37.05 14.68 -6.64
CA GLU A 238 -37.99 15.04 -5.56
C GLU A 238 -38.35 16.52 -5.63
N GLY A 239 -39.34 16.82 -6.42
CA GLY A 239 -39.90 18.16 -6.46
C GLY A 239 -41.17 18.21 -7.28
N VAL A 240 -42.25 18.48 -6.58
CA VAL A 240 -43.58 18.97 -7.08
C VAL A 240 -44.68 17.91 -7.23
N ARG A 241 -45.40 17.71 -6.15
CA ARG A 241 -46.87 17.65 -6.16
C ARG A 241 -47.41 18.43 -4.99
N ILE A 242 -47.78 19.68 -5.21
CA ILE A 242 -48.74 20.43 -4.37
C ILE A 242 -49.80 20.92 -5.33
N ALA A 243 -50.99 20.48 -5.16
CA ALA A 243 -52.24 21.22 -5.31
C ALA A 243 -53.38 20.37 -4.74
#